data_ba4e1a6d30aa047d95edf1e3412c8fb5
#
_entry.id   ba4e1a6d30aa047d95edf1e3412c8fb5
#
_cell.length_a   1.000
_cell.length_b   1.000
_cell.length_c   1.000
_cell.angle_alpha   90.00
_cell.angle_beta   90.00
_cell.angle_gamma   90.00
#
_symmetry.space_group_name_H-M   'P 1'
#
loop_
_entity.id
_entity.type
_entity.pdbx_description
1 polymer ?
#
loop_
_entity_poly.entity_id
_entity_poly.type
_entity_poly.pdbx_seq_one_letter_code
_entity_poly.pdbx_strand_id
1 'polypeptide(L)'
;MRRSVLLSCLFVCGMAHATLAQGGKTLPSHVDLRPEFEREGLLCHAQGARDTCSLFAVTALADFEAGRGSGGLHPSLSEEFAIWAAKKSTGKTRDQAMFYEAARGLNVLGICRDDLMPYREKPNPGEKPSPRALADARTRSQRWRVHWIRRWSVSRPLNDDELTGLKQAIANHHPVACGMRWPKTMEGSEILAVPPSSQVFDGHSIALVGYSDEPRRPGGGVFHFRNSDGPNWGDRGYGVVSYAYVRAYANDAIWLKEGPPNAEEPVTRFEAERMSVVAREGVETSVQAMNDWEPSLWSQGKQLYVAAKRNSTVVLRFDVGQPGRYRVRVLGTAAPDYGTIHIRLDGRPVGPSFDLYSGRVCPAGSLELGTHELAAGEHRLRVASVGKDSASGGFSFGLDALDLLRAE
;
A
#
# COMPACT_ATOMS: atom_id res chain seq x y z
N MET A 1 49.26 3.27 73.51
CA MET A 1 47.96 2.87 72.99
C MET A 1 47.48 3.93 72.04
N ARG A 2 47.72 3.75 70.75
CA ARG A 2 47.24 4.62 69.70
C ARG A 2 46.36 3.80 68.78
N ARG A 3 45.06 4.14 68.71
CA ARG A 3 44.10 3.52 67.83
C ARG A 3 44.14 4.21 66.48
N SER A 4 44.49 3.48 65.39
CA SER A 4 44.38 3.90 64.01
C SER A 4 42.98 3.65 63.52
N VAL A 5 42.35 4.68 62.97
CA VAL A 5 41.06 4.63 62.26
C VAL A 5 41.36 4.51 60.77
N LEU A 6 40.98 3.41 60.17
CA LEU A 6 40.97 3.20 58.72
C LEU A 6 39.71 3.82 58.13
N LEU A 7 39.92 4.79 57.25
CA LEU A 7 38.87 5.41 56.46
C LEU A 7 38.79 4.65 55.11
N SER A 8 37.72 3.88 54.90
CA SER A 8 37.45 3.22 53.62
C SER A 8 36.76 4.21 52.65
N CYS A 9 37.43 4.61 51.60
CA CYS A 9 36.81 5.32 50.48
C CYS A 9 36.13 4.33 49.53
N LEU A 10 34.81 4.38 49.47
CA LEU A 10 34.03 3.72 48.40
C LEU A 10 34.07 4.58 47.14
N PHE A 11 34.77 4.10 46.12
CA PHE A 11 34.67 4.62 44.75
C PHE A 11 33.39 4.07 44.12
N VAL A 12 32.38 4.91 43.95
CA VAL A 12 31.21 4.62 43.11
C VAL A 12 31.60 4.93 41.66
N CYS A 13 31.88 3.86 40.93
CA CYS A 13 32.12 3.96 39.46
C CYS A 13 30.76 4.15 38.78
N GLY A 14 30.41 5.39 38.44
CA GLY A 14 29.26 5.73 37.62
C GLY A 14 29.49 5.28 36.19
N MET A 15 28.90 4.16 35.77
CA MET A 15 28.83 3.81 34.37
C MET A 15 27.87 4.76 33.66
N ALA A 16 28.43 5.73 32.96
CA ALA A 16 27.70 6.52 32.00
C ALA A 16 27.29 5.61 30.82
N HIS A 17 26.03 5.29 30.72
CA HIS A 17 25.46 4.66 29.53
C HIS A 17 25.48 5.70 28.40
N ALA A 18 26.48 5.63 27.55
CA ALA A 18 26.48 6.34 26.29
C ALA A 18 25.40 5.71 25.40
N THR A 19 24.25 6.35 25.33
CA THR A 19 23.24 6.07 24.32
C THR A 19 23.87 6.46 22.98
N LEU A 20 24.31 5.46 22.22
CA LEU A 20 24.69 5.66 20.82
C LEU A 20 23.41 6.09 20.07
N ALA A 21 23.22 7.39 19.93
CA ALA A 21 22.31 7.93 18.95
C ALA A 21 22.81 7.43 17.57
N GLN A 22 22.06 6.48 16.97
CA GLN A 22 22.27 6.14 15.58
C GLN A 22 22.04 7.43 14.80
N GLY A 23 23.10 8.02 14.29
CA GLY A 23 23.09 9.19 13.44
C GLY A 23 22.33 8.87 12.15
N GLY A 24 21.02 9.06 12.15
CA GLY A 24 20.21 9.00 10.95
C GLY A 24 20.76 10.06 9.98
N LYS A 25 21.22 9.63 8.82
CA LYS A 25 21.58 10.55 7.74
C LYS A 25 20.36 11.43 7.47
N THR A 26 20.50 12.74 7.66
CA THR A 26 19.46 13.69 7.27
C THR A 26 19.21 13.55 5.78
N LEU A 27 17.94 13.41 5.41
CA LEU A 27 17.56 13.34 3.99
C LEU A 27 17.92 14.67 3.32
N PRO A 28 18.35 14.66 2.04
CA PRO A 28 18.50 15.88 1.27
C PRO A 28 17.13 16.59 1.17
N SER A 29 17.14 17.91 1.13
CA SER A 29 15.91 18.71 1.00
C SER A 29 15.29 18.66 -0.39
N HIS A 30 16.02 18.17 -1.39
CA HIS A 30 15.59 18.05 -2.77
C HIS A 30 16.20 16.82 -3.44
N VAL A 31 15.37 16.07 -4.17
CA VAL A 31 15.79 14.96 -5.05
C VAL A 31 14.90 14.99 -6.30
N ASP A 32 15.52 14.80 -7.46
CA ASP A 32 14.82 14.74 -8.75
C ASP A 32 15.39 13.61 -9.60
N LEU A 33 14.57 12.60 -9.89
CA LEU A 33 14.94 11.43 -10.71
C LEU A 33 14.52 11.60 -12.18
N ARG A 34 13.83 12.69 -12.56
CA ARG A 34 13.40 12.93 -13.96
C ARG A 34 14.55 12.92 -14.95
N PRO A 35 15.72 13.53 -14.65
CA PRO A 35 16.88 13.46 -15.54
C PRO A 35 17.39 12.04 -15.79
N GLU A 36 17.18 11.11 -14.85
CA GLU A 36 17.55 9.71 -15.02
C GLU A 36 16.60 9.01 -16.00
N PHE A 37 15.27 9.22 -15.87
CA PHE A 37 14.30 8.75 -16.83
C PHE A 37 14.57 9.28 -18.26
N GLU A 38 14.89 10.57 -18.40
CA GLU A 38 15.20 11.20 -19.69
C GLU A 38 16.47 10.61 -20.32
N ARG A 39 17.52 10.44 -19.55
CA ARG A 39 18.81 9.87 -20.00
C ARG A 39 18.63 8.45 -20.53
N GLU A 40 17.73 7.67 -19.94
CA GLU A 40 17.41 6.31 -20.35
C GLU A 40 16.37 6.22 -21.47
N GLY A 41 15.81 7.35 -21.91
CA GLY A 41 14.81 7.42 -22.96
C GLY A 41 13.42 6.97 -22.54
N LEU A 42 13.14 6.92 -21.24
CA LEU A 42 11.88 6.45 -20.68
C LEU A 42 10.82 7.54 -20.70
N LEU A 43 10.12 7.69 -21.82
CA LEU A 43 9.07 8.68 -21.99
C LEU A 43 7.80 8.34 -21.18
N CYS A 44 7.01 9.36 -20.84
CA CYS A 44 5.69 9.17 -20.26
C CYS A 44 4.72 8.64 -21.32
N HIS A 45 4.11 7.49 -21.08
CA HIS A 45 3.11 6.91 -21.96
C HIS A 45 1.70 7.33 -21.55
N ALA A 46 0.74 7.27 -22.49
CA ALA A 46 -0.66 7.60 -22.27
C ALA A 46 -1.49 6.33 -22.08
N GLN A 47 -2.20 6.21 -20.94
CA GLN A 47 -3.13 5.09 -20.72
C GLN A 47 -4.46 5.25 -21.47
N GLY A 48 -4.77 6.48 -21.94
CA GLY A 48 -6.06 6.77 -22.55
C GLY A 48 -7.23 6.53 -21.59
N ALA A 49 -8.32 5.97 -22.10
CA ALA A 49 -9.54 5.74 -21.34
C ALA A 49 -9.55 4.41 -20.53
N ARG A 50 -8.48 3.65 -20.49
CA ARG A 50 -8.39 2.39 -19.75
C ARG A 50 -7.99 2.65 -18.30
N ASP A 51 -8.56 1.90 -17.36
CA ASP A 51 -8.25 1.96 -15.91
C ASP A 51 -6.93 1.23 -15.58
N THR A 52 -5.83 1.64 -16.20
CA THR A 52 -4.53 0.95 -16.14
C THR A 52 -3.42 1.74 -15.41
N CYS A 53 -3.75 2.86 -14.77
CA CYS A 53 -2.79 3.75 -14.12
C CYS A 53 -1.82 3.04 -13.17
N SER A 54 -2.30 2.04 -12.41
CA SER A 54 -1.46 1.28 -11.49
C SER A 54 -0.40 0.44 -12.20
N LEU A 55 -0.74 -0.14 -13.36
CA LEU A 55 0.20 -0.89 -14.20
C LEU A 55 1.24 0.06 -14.81
N PHE A 56 0.83 1.26 -15.27
CA PHE A 56 1.73 2.29 -15.76
C PHE A 56 2.72 2.74 -14.67
N ALA A 57 2.22 3.00 -13.46
CA ALA A 57 3.08 3.39 -12.35
C ALA A 57 4.09 2.28 -12.02
N VAL A 58 3.65 1.02 -11.91
CA VAL A 58 4.55 -0.11 -11.58
C VAL A 58 5.51 -0.42 -12.72
N THR A 59 5.07 -0.33 -14.00
CA THR A 59 5.95 -0.51 -15.15
C THR A 59 7.03 0.58 -15.19
N ALA A 60 6.69 1.84 -14.88
CA ALA A 60 7.67 2.91 -14.80
C ALA A 60 8.76 2.65 -13.72
N LEU A 61 8.40 2.03 -12.58
CA LEU A 61 9.39 1.59 -11.59
C LEU A 61 10.28 0.46 -12.14
N ALA A 62 9.69 -0.52 -12.81
CA ALA A 62 10.44 -1.63 -13.40
C ALA A 62 11.37 -1.16 -14.52
N ASP A 63 10.91 -0.23 -15.37
CA ASP A 63 11.73 0.43 -16.38
C ASP A 63 12.95 1.11 -15.76
N PHE A 64 12.72 1.95 -14.76
CA PHE A 64 13.78 2.69 -14.07
C PHE A 64 14.83 1.75 -13.45
N GLU A 65 14.38 0.70 -12.77
CA GLU A 65 15.30 -0.28 -12.15
C GLU A 65 16.04 -1.11 -13.22
N ALA A 66 15.39 -1.50 -14.31
CA ALA A 66 16.04 -2.23 -15.41
C ALA A 66 17.04 -1.39 -16.18
N GLY A 67 16.81 -0.07 -16.30
CA GLY A 67 17.72 0.89 -16.92
C GLY A 67 18.97 1.17 -16.10
N ARG A 68 18.92 0.95 -14.79
CA ARG A 68 20.05 1.20 -13.89
C ARG A 68 21.30 0.45 -14.33
N GLY A 69 22.35 1.20 -14.60
CA GLY A 69 23.64 0.62 -15.01
C GLY A 69 23.71 0.21 -16.49
N SER A 70 22.66 0.43 -17.29
CA SER A 70 22.69 0.15 -18.74
C SER A 70 23.62 1.10 -19.52
N GLY A 71 23.96 2.25 -18.92
CA GLY A 71 24.86 3.23 -19.52
C GLY A 71 24.26 4.07 -20.65
N GLY A 72 22.95 4.03 -20.86
CA GLY A 72 22.27 4.78 -21.90
C GLY A 72 20.83 4.35 -22.14
N LEU A 73 20.35 4.53 -23.37
CA LEU A 73 18.98 4.22 -23.75
C LEU A 73 18.60 2.77 -23.43
N HIS A 74 17.50 2.59 -22.72
CA HIS A 74 16.93 1.30 -22.38
C HIS A 74 15.59 1.15 -23.10
N PRO A 75 15.30 -0.01 -23.75
CA PRO A 75 13.99 -0.25 -24.32
C PRO A 75 12.91 -0.29 -23.23
N SER A 76 11.87 0.54 -23.39
CA SER A 76 10.72 0.57 -22.48
C SER A 76 10.10 -0.82 -22.31
N LEU A 77 9.60 -1.11 -21.12
CA LEU A 77 8.86 -2.31 -20.81
C LEU A 77 7.37 -2.13 -21.14
N SER A 78 6.68 -3.23 -21.43
CA SER A 78 5.33 -3.25 -21.93
C SER A 78 4.28 -3.16 -20.85
N GLU A 79 3.52 -2.06 -20.80
CA GLU A 79 2.33 -1.94 -19.96
C GLU A 79 1.25 -2.96 -20.36
N GLU A 80 1.10 -3.24 -21.67
CA GLU A 80 0.12 -4.24 -22.15
C GLU A 80 0.47 -5.64 -21.63
N PHE A 81 1.75 -6.01 -21.64
CA PHE A 81 2.20 -7.28 -21.05
C PHE A 81 1.98 -7.29 -19.54
N ALA A 82 2.27 -6.19 -18.84
CA ALA A 82 2.04 -6.07 -17.40
C ALA A 82 0.56 -6.27 -17.05
N ILE A 83 -0.36 -5.69 -17.84
CA ILE A 83 -1.81 -5.90 -17.71
C ILE A 83 -2.16 -7.38 -17.90
N TRP A 84 -1.69 -7.98 -19.01
CA TRP A 84 -1.92 -9.40 -19.26
C TRP A 84 -1.35 -10.28 -18.14
N ALA A 85 -0.14 -10.00 -17.67
CA ALA A 85 0.52 -10.77 -16.63
C ALA A 85 -0.21 -10.66 -15.27
N ALA A 86 -0.67 -9.47 -14.89
CA ALA A 86 -1.47 -9.26 -13.70
C ALA A 86 -2.78 -10.06 -13.76
N LYS A 87 -3.52 -9.96 -14.88
CA LYS A 87 -4.75 -10.73 -15.11
C LYS A 87 -4.51 -12.23 -15.06
N LYS A 88 -3.48 -12.71 -15.77
CA LYS A 88 -3.16 -14.13 -15.88
C LYS A 88 -2.74 -14.74 -14.54
N SER A 89 -1.95 -14.00 -13.74
CA SER A 89 -1.44 -14.48 -12.45
C SER A 89 -2.48 -14.46 -11.33
N THR A 90 -3.55 -13.67 -11.49
CA THR A 90 -4.60 -13.49 -10.47
C THR A 90 -5.94 -14.09 -10.86
N GLY A 91 -6.12 -14.48 -12.12
CA GLY A 91 -7.39 -14.97 -12.66
C GLY A 91 -8.42 -13.87 -12.96
N LYS A 92 -8.02 -12.58 -12.87
CA LYS A 92 -8.91 -11.45 -13.15
C LYS A 92 -9.16 -11.24 -14.64
N THR A 93 -10.27 -10.60 -14.96
CA THR A 93 -10.68 -10.26 -16.33
C THR A 93 -10.54 -8.77 -16.64
N ARG A 94 -10.58 -7.90 -15.63
CA ARG A 94 -10.46 -6.44 -15.79
C ARG A 94 -9.01 -6.01 -15.95
N ASP A 95 -8.80 -4.87 -16.61
CA ASP A 95 -7.48 -4.27 -16.82
C ASP A 95 -6.94 -3.58 -15.55
N GLN A 96 -7.85 -3.11 -14.69
CA GLN A 96 -7.49 -2.52 -13.41
C GLN A 96 -6.81 -3.54 -12.49
N ALA A 97 -5.70 -3.15 -11.88
CA ALA A 97 -4.97 -3.98 -10.91
C ALA A 97 -4.55 -3.17 -9.66
N MET A 98 -4.47 -3.85 -8.54
CA MET A 98 -3.79 -3.34 -7.35
C MET A 98 -2.27 -3.53 -7.50
N PHE A 99 -1.46 -2.77 -6.76
CA PHE A 99 0.00 -2.91 -6.85
C PHE A 99 0.50 -4.32 -6.53
N TYR A 100 -0.13 -5.04 -5.60
CA TYR A 100 0.26 -6.43 -5.30
C TYR A 100 -0.01 -7.38 -6.48
N GLU A 101 -1.03 -7.10 -7.30
CA GLU A 101 -1.37 -7.90 -8.48
C GLU A 101 -0.43 -7.62 -9.65
N ALA A 102 -0.11 -6.33 -9.85
CA ALA A 102 0.91 -5.92 -10.81
C ALA A 102 2.27 -6.56 -10.44
N ALA A 103 2.70 -6.44 -9.18
CA ALA A 103 3.93 -7.05 -8.69
C ALA A 103 3.95 -8.58 -8.81
N ARG A 104 2.81 -9.25 -8.55
CA ARG A 104 2.66 -10.69 -8.76
C ARG A 104 2.82 -11.07 -10.22
N GLY A 105 2.18 -10.32 -11.13
CA GLY A 105 2.32 -10.52 -12.57
C GLY A 105 3.78 -10.43 -13.02
N LEU A 106 4.47 -9.36 -12.61
CA LEU A 106 5.90 -9.15 -12.88
C LEU A 106 6.77 -10.30 -12.39
N ASN A 107 6.54 -10.79 -11.17
CA ASN A 107 7.37 -11.84 -10.60
C ASN A 107 7.05 -13.21 -11.19
N VAL A 108 5.78 -13.56 -11.42
CA VAL A 108 5.39 -14.89 -11.91
C VAL A 108 5.67 -15.05 -13.40
N LEU A 109 5.35 -14.03 -14.20
CA LEU A 109 5.38 -14.11 -15.67
C LEU A 109 6.46 -13.22 -16.29
N GLY A 110 7.04 -12.31 -15.52
CA GLY A 110 7.99 -11.31 -16.01
C GLY A 110 7.29 -10.15 -16.69
N ILE A 111 8.06 -9.42 -17.48
CA ILE A 111 7.61 -8.31 -18.32
C ILE A 111 8.49 -8.24 -19.57
N CYS A 112 7.89 -8.11 -20.75
CA CYS A 112 8.64 -7.97 -21.99
C CYS A 112 8.86 -6.50 -22.35
N ARG A 113 9.72 -6.28 -23.34
CA ARG A 113 9.89 -4.95 -23.95
C ARG A 113 8.62 -4.53 -24.68
N ASP A 114 8.37 -3.21 -24.71
CA ASP A 114 7.19 -2.61 -25.34
C ASP A 114 7.09 -2.94 -26.84
N ASP A 115 8.22 -2.95 -27.58
CA ASP A 115 8.24 -3.29 -29.00
C ASP A 115 7.74 -4.72 -29.33
N LEU A 116 7.66 -5.60 -28.32
CA LEU A 116 7.16 -6.97 -28.47
C LEU A 116 5.66 -7.13 -28.16
N MET A 117 5.09 -6.20 -27.39
CA MET A 117 3.65 -6.13 -27.08
C MET A 117 3.28 -4.68 -26.73
N PRO A 118 3.15 -3.79 -27.73
CA PRO A 118 2.87 -2.38 -27.51
C PRO A 118 1.52 -2.16 -26.84
N TYR A 119 1.44 -1.11 -26.01
CA TYR A 119 0.21 -0.72 -25.35
C TYR A 119 -0.90 -0.35 -26.34
N ARG A 120 -2.15 -0.70 -26.00
CA ARG A 120 -3.34 -0.40 -26.79
C ARG A 120 -4.34 0.41 -25.99
N GLU A 121 -4.72 1.57 -26.47
CA GLU A 121 -5.75 2.42 -25.85
C GLU A 121 -7.12 1.73 -25.75
N LYS A 122 -7.41 0.77 -26.64
CA LYS A 122 -8.62 -0.05 -26.61
C LYS A 122 -8.27 -1.48 -26.22
N PRO A 123 -8.92 -2.03 -25.17
CA PRO A 123 -8.67 -3.40 -24.72
C PRO A 123 -8.94 -4.40 -25.85
N ASN A 124 -8.05 -5.37 -26.01
CA ASN A 124 -8.30 -6.57 -26.81
C ASN A 124 -8.35 -7.81 -25.88
N PRO A 125 -9.53 -8.23 -25.42
CA PRO A 125 -9.67 -9.33 -24.44
C PRO A 125 -9.09 -10.66 -24.90
N GLY A 126 -8.95 -10.88 -26.20
CA GLY A 126 -8.38 -12.09 -26.80
C GLY A 126 -6.89 -12.03 -27.02
N GLU A 127 -6.25 -10.90 -26.81
CA GLU A 127 -4.83 -10.73 -27.08
C GLU A 127 -3.97 -11.53 -26.10
N LYS A 128 -3.04 -12.27 -26.66
CA LYS A 128 -2.06 -13.06 -25.93
C LYS A 128 -0.66 -12.65 -26.37
N PRO A 129 0.31 -12.61 -25.47
CA PRO A 129 1.70 -12.39 -25.84
C PRO A 129 2.18 -13.41 -26.85
N SER A 130 2.96 -12.95 -27.84
CA SER A 130 3.65 -13.85 -28.77
C SER A 130 4.67 -14.75 -28.04
N PRO A 131 5.08 -15.90 -28.63
CA PRO A 131 6.15 -16.71 -28.06
C PRO A 131 7.44 -15.92 -27.79
N ARG A 132 7.75 -14.93 -28.64
CA ARG A 132 8.91 -14.04 -28.50
C ARG A 132 8.75 -13.10 -27.30
N ALA A 133 7.57 -12.51 -27.13
CA ALA A 133 7.26 -11.67 -25.96
C ALA A 133 7.34 -12.47 -24.64
N LEU A 134 6.79 -13.69 -24.63
CA LEU A 134 6.87 -14.59 -23.47
C LEU A 134 8.32 -14.99 -23.14
N ALA A 135 9.14 -15.27 -24.15
CA ALA A 135 10.54 -15.60 -23.96
C ALA A 135 11.33 -14.41 -23.38
N ASP A 136 11.12 -13.22 -23.93
CA ASP A 136 11.75 -11.99 -23.42
C ASP A 136 11.30 -11.66 -21.98
N ALA A 137 10.00 -11.75 -21.69
CA ALA A 137 9.46 -11.50 -20.36
C ALA A 137 10.05 -12.46 -19.30
N ARG A 138 10.22 -13.71 -19.61
CA ARG A 138 10.83 -14.72 -18.69
C ARG A 138 12.22 -14.36 -18.21
N THR A 139 12.98 -13.59 -18.98
CA THR A 139 14.32 -13.11 -18.56
C THR A 139 14.23 -12.16 -17.37
N ARG A 140 13.06 -11.59 -17.11
CA ARG A 140 12.77 -10.65 -16.02
C ARG A 140 11.77 -11.20 -15.00
N SER A 141 11.39 -12.49 -15.08
CA SER A 141 10.59 -13.12 -14.02
C SER A 141 11.45 -13.42 -12.79
N GLN A 142 10.84 -13.44 -11.61
CA GLN A 142 11.51 -13.69 -10.32
C GLN A 142 12.69 -12.74 -10.01
N ARG A 143 12.64 -11.52 -10.56
CA ARG A 143 13.72 -10.54 -10.43
C ARG A 143 13.35 -9.29 -9.66
N TRP A 144 12.12 -9.18 -9.13
CA TRP A 144 11.62 -7.96 -8.51
C TRP A 144 11.36 -8.15 -7.03
N ARG A 145 12.17 -7.51 -6.19
CA ARG A 145 11.84 -7.35 -4.77
C ARG A 145 10.93 -6.16 -4.60
N VAL A 146 9.78 -6.39 -3.98
CA VAL A 146 8.77 -5.36 -3.73
C VAL A 146 8.90 -4.84 -2.31
N HIS A 147 9.09 -3.55 -2.17
CA HIS A 147 9.16 -2.87 -0.88
C HIS A 147 7.90 -2.06 -0.63
N TRP A 148 7.16 -2.42 0.39
CA TRP A 148 5.96 -1.72 0.79
C TRP A 148 6.30 -0.60 1.77
N ILE A 149 5.93 0.64 1.42
CA ILE A 149 5.90 1.76 2.36
C ILE A 149 4.54 1.79 3.03
N ARG A 150 3.49 1.57 2.24
CA ARG A 150 2.12 1.44 2.69
C ARG A 150 1.41 0.36 1.90
N ARG A 151 0.75 -0.58 2.57
CA ARG A 151 -0.21 -1.48 1.95
C ARG A 151 -1.54 -0.77 1.72
N TRP A 152 -2.31 -1.20 0.73
CA TRP A 152 -3.61 -0.59 0.42
C TRP A 152 -4.44 -0.40 1.68
N SER A 153 -4.87 0.83 1.92
CA SER A 153 -5.77 1.22 3.00
C SER A 153 -6.37 2.59 2.73
N VAL A 154 -7.68 2.70 2.82
CA VAL A 154 -8.42 3.97 2.76
C VAL A 154 -8.83 4.47 4.15
N SER A 155 -8.50 3.73 5.21
CA SER A 155 -9.02 3.93 6.57
C SER A 155 -8.32 5.02 7.38
N ARG A 156 -7.19 5.54 6.92
CA ARG A 156 -6.44 6.60 7.60
C ARG A 156 -5.49 7.34 6.66
N PRO A 157 -5.12 8.59 6.97
CA PRO A 157 -4.02 9.31 6.31
C PRO A 157 -2.68 8.59 6.47
N LEU A 158 -1.66 8.97 5.69
CA LEU A 158 -0.27 8.56 5.95
C LEU A 158 0.21 9.13 7.29
N ASN A 159 0.96 8.32 8.02
CA ASN A 159 1.71 8.78 9.18
C ASN A 159 3.08 9.39 8.78
N ASP A 160 3.83 9.88 9.77
CA ASP A 160 5.13 10.54 9.52
C ASP A 160 6.19 9.56 9.02
N ASP A 161 6.18 8.31 9.50
CA ASP A 161 7.11 7.28 9.06
C ASP A 161 6.85 6.89 7.60
N GLU A 162 5.58 6.77 7.19
CA GLU A 162 5.21 6.47 5.80
C GLU A 162 5.58 7.63 4.87
N LEU A 163 5.34 8.89 5.26
CA LEU A 163 5.76 10.04 4.46
C LEU A 163 7.30 10.12 4.35
N THR A 164 8.00 9.88 5.44
CA THR A 164 9.46 9.80 5.47
C THR A 164 9.96 8.65 4.61
N GLY A 165 9.30 7.50 4.65
CA GLY A 165 9.60 6.34 3.82
C GLY A 165 9.51 6.61 2.32
N LEU A 166 8.52 7.41 1.86
CA LEU A 166 8.43 7.89 0.48
C LEU A 166 9.69 8.67 0.10
N LYS A 167 10.07 9.64 0.93
CA LYS A 167 11.26 10.47 0.70
C LYS A 167 12.56 9.65 0.74
N GLN A 168 12.67 8.69 1.67
CA GLN A 168 13.86 7.82 1.77
C GLN A 168 14.03 6.94 0.54
N ALA A 169 12.94 6.34 0.01
CA ALA A 169 13.02 5.56 -1.22
C ALA A 169 13.55 6.40 -2.38
N ILE A 170 12.97 7.58 -2.58
CA ILE A 170 13.39 8.52 -3.64
C ILE A 170 14.82 9.00 -3.42
N ALA A 171 15.23 9.33 -2.18
CA ALA A 171 16.59 9.72 -1.86
C ALA A 171 17.62 8.60 -2.08
N ASN A 172 17.19 7.36 -2.06
CA ASN A 172 17.99 6.19 -2.42
C ASN A 172 17.85 5.81 -3.91
N HIS A 173 17.38 6.73 -4.74
CA HIS A 173 17.19 6.58 -6.18
C HIS A 173 16.19 5.45 -6.55
N HIS A 174 15.13 5.27 -5.78
CA HIS A 174 14.02 4.40 -6.11
C HIS A 174 12.73 5.22 -6.28
N PRO A 175 12.17 5.33 -7.49
CA PRO A 175 10.86 5.93 -7.67
C PRO A 175 9.79 5.09 -6.96
N VAL A 176 8.68 5.73 -6.56
CA VAL A 176 7.64 5.09 -5.76
C VAL A 176 6.30 5.12 -6.49
N ALA A 177 5.71 3.97 -6.79
CA ALA A 177 4.32 3.91 -7.23
C ALA A 177 3.41 4.20 -6.02
N CYS A 178 2.55 5.20 -6.18
CA CYS A 178 1.65 5.69 -5.14
C CYS A 178 0.21 5.75 -5.68
N GLY A 179 -0.66 4.94 -5.10
CA GLY A 179 -2.10 5.00 -5.34
C GLY A 179 -2.74 6.01 -4.40
N MET A 180 -3.69 6.80 -4.91
CA MET A 180 -4.36 7.80 -4.10
C MET A 180 -5.75 8.16 -4.61
N ARG A 181 -6.54 8.80 -3.77
CA ARG A 181 -7.74 9.51 -4.22
C ARG A 181 -7.30 10.69 -5.09
N TRP A 182 -8.00 10.91 -6.18
CA TRP A 182 -7.64 11.92 -7.19
C TRP A 182 -8.66 13.05 -7.22
N PRO A 183 -8.27 14.31 -7.48
CA PRO A 183 -9.23 15.42 -7.60
C PRO A 183 -10.23 15.17 -8.73
N LYS A 184 -11.52 15.42 -8.49
CA LYS A 184 -12.56 15.33 -9.54
C LYS A 184 -12.39 16.38 -10.63
N THR A 185 -11.81 17.52 -10.27
CA THR A 185 -11.46 18.60 -11.19
C THR A 185 -10.01 18.98 -10.94
N MET A 186 -9.25 19.14 -11.99
CA MET A 186 -7.84 19.52 -11.92
C MET A 186 -7.54 20.58 -12.96
N GLU A 187 -6.94 21.67 -12.53
CA GLU A 187 -6.44 22.72 -13.41
C GLU A 187 -4.90 22.59 -13.47
N GLY A 188 -4.38 22.32 -14.67
CA GLY A 188 -2.95 22.12 -14.86
C GLY A 188 -2.42 20.80 -14.27
N SER A 189 -1.15 20.80 -13.84
CA SER A 189 -0.42 19.63 -13.36
C SER A 189 0.03 19.74 -11.91
N GLU A 190 -0.53 20.70 -11.13
CA GLU A 190 -0.19 20.92 -9.74
C GLU A 190 -1.37 20.60 -8.81
N ILE A 191 -1.16 19.73 -7.83
CA ILE A 191 -2.14 19.35 -6.81
C ILE A 191 -1.61 19.84 -5.45
N LEU A 192 -1.94 21.07 -5.09
CA LEU A 192 -1.41 21.70 -3.89
C LEU A 192 -2.41 21.67 -2.72
N ALA A 193 -3.68 21.99 -2.97
CA ALA A 193 -4.71 22.02 -1.95
C ALA A 193 -5.20 20.61 -1.58
N VAL A 194 -5.64 20.44 -0.34
CA VAL A 194 -6.33 19.24 0.14
C VAL A 194 -7.84 19.54 0.13
N PRO A 195 -8.57 19.13 -0.93
CA PRO A 195 -10.00 19.35 -1.00
C PRO A 195 -10.75 18.41 -0.04
N PRO A 196 -12.01 18.67 0.28
CA PRO A 196 -12.86 17.73 1.02
C PRO A 196 -12.99 16.40 0.29
N SER A 197 -13.25 15.31 1.03
CA SER A 197 -13.40 13.94 0.47
C SER A 197 -14.48 13.83 -0.62
N SER A 198 -15.49 14.70 -0.60
CA SER A 198 -16.53 14.79 -1.64
C SER A 198 -16.02 15.31 -3.00
N GLN A 199 -14.87 15.97 -3.04
CA GLN A 199 -14.25 16.53 -4.25
C GLN A 199 -13.14 15.67 -4.83
N VAL A 200 -12.90 14.51 -4.27
CA VAL A 200 -11.97 13.51 -4.82
C VAL A 200 -12.75 12.25 -5.23
N PHE A 201 -12.16 11.45 -6.12
CA PHE A 201 -12.65 10.11 -6.42
C PHE A 201 -11.57 9.09 -6.11
N ASP A 202 -11.97 7.83 -5.89
CA ASP A 202 -11.04 6.76 -5.61
C ASP A 202 -10.43 6.23 -6.90
N GLY A 203 -9.11 6.11 -6.90
CA GLY A 203 -8.42 5.26 -7.84
C GLY A 203 -7.64 5.94 -8.95
N HIS A 204 -6.63 6.72 -8.62
CA HIS A 204 -5.53 7.01 -9.54
C HIS A 204 -4.20 6.58 -8.95
N SER A 205 -3.26 6.20 -9.80
CA SER A 205 -1.92 5.80 -9.41
C SER A 205 -0.89 6.54 -10.24
N ILE A 206 0.13 7.06 -9.58
CA ILE A 206 1.23 7.84 -10.16
C ILE A 206 2.57 7.26 -9.69
N ALA A 207 3.65 7.58 -10.39
CA ALA A 207 5.00 7.30 -9.91
C ALA A 207 5.63 8.58 -9.34
N LEU A 208 5.92 8.60 -8.03
CA LEU A 208 6.68 9.68 -7.39
C LEU A 208 8.15 9.54 -7.80
N VAL A 209 8.70 10.59 -8.41
CA VAL A 209 10.04 10.58 -9.02
C VAL A 209 10.95 11.67 -8.45
N GLY A 210 10.51 12.38 -7.42
CA GLY A 210 11.29 13.42 -6.79
C GLY A 210 10.53 14.06 -5.65
N TYR A 211 11.22 14.92 -4.89
CA TYR A 211 10.61 15.77 -3.88
C TYR A 211 11.42 17.05 -3.64
N SER A 212 10.73 18.07 -3.12
CA SER A 212 11.35 19.33 -2.68
C SER A 212 10.74 19.74 -1.35
N ASP A 213 11.58 19.93 -0.33
CA ASP A 213 11.18 20.52 0.94
C ASP A 213 11.04 22.03 0.76
N GLU A 214 9.81 22.50 0.79
CA GLU A 214 9.43 23.89 0.60
C GLU A 214 8.47 24.31 1.72
N PRO A 215 8.96 24.93 2.81
CA PRO A 215 8.14 25.23 4.01
C PRO A 215 6.86 26.04 3.75
N ARG A 216 6.80 26.78 2.64
CA ARG A 216 5.62 27.57 2.25
C ARG A 216 4.55 26.75 1.51
N ARG A 217 4.90 25.56 1.03
CA ARG A 217 3.93 24.66 0.36
C ARG A 217 3.14 23.85 1.41
N PRO A 218 1.90 23.44 1.10
CA PRO A 218 1.08 22.65 2.03
C PRO A 218 1.79 21.37 2.47
N GLY A 219 1.92 21.20 3.78
CA GLY A 219 2.64 20.06 4.38
C GLY A 219 4.17 20.19 4.40
N GLY A 220 4.72 21.37 4.00
CA GLY A 220 6.16 21.65 4.04
C GLY A 220 6.93 21.24 2.78
N GLY A 221 6.23 20.90 1.68
CA GLY A 221 6.88 20.55 0.41
C GLY A 221 5.99 19.87 -0.60
N VAL A 222 6.62 19.41 -1.68
CA VAL A 222 5.96 18.74 -2.80
C VAL A 222 6.72 17.49 -3.24
N PHE A 223 6.00 16.50 -3.74
CA PHE A 223 6.54 15.43 -4.57
C PHE A 223 6.40 15.80 -6.06
N HIS A 224 7.42 15.47 -6.84
CA HIS A 224 7.35 15.42 -8.29
C HIS A 224 6.85 14.05 -8.70
N PHE A 225 5.89 13.99 -9.61
CA PHE A 225 5.35 12.70 -10.05
C PHE A 225 5.29 12.61 -11.58
N ARG A 226 5.39 11.37 -12.06
CA ARG A 226 5.16 10.95 -13.44
C ARG A 226 3.73 10.42 -13.52
N ASN A 227 2.96 10.99 -14.44
CA ASN A 227 1.58 10.59 -14.72
C ASN A 227 1.52 9.58 -15.88
N SER A 228 0.34 9.06 -16.15
CA SER A 228 0.01 8.15 -17.24
C SER A 228 -0.90 8.77 -18.30
N ASP A 229 -0.83 10.10 -18.46
CA ASP A 229 -1.60 10.87 -19.46
C ASP A 229 -0.77 11.27 -20.70
N GLY A 230 0.43 10.70 -20.84
CA GLY A 230 1.34 10.94 -21.93
C GLY A 230 2.17 12.22 -21.84
N PRO A 231 3.09 12.43 -22.79
CA PRO A 231 4.09 13.50 -22.72
C PRO A 231 3.52 14.91 -22.95
N ASN A 232 2.29 15.02 -23.44
CA ASN A 232 1.62 16.31 -23.67
C ASN A 232 0.87 16.83 -22.43
N TRP A 233 0.78 16.03 -21.37
CA TRP A 233 0.19 16.44 -20.11
C TRP A 233 1.25 17.08 -19.20
N GLY A 234 0.91 18.17 -18.53
CA GLY A 234 1.81 18.83 -17.57
C GLY A 234 3.16 19.23 -18.16
N ASP A 235 4.22 19.06 -17.38
CA ASP A 235 5.60 19.22 -17.85
C ASP A 235 6.12 17.88 -18.41
N ARG A 236 5.86 17.62 -19.70
CA ARG A 236 6.27 16.38 -20.41
C ARG A 236 5.80 15.07 -19.72
N GLY A 237 4.59 15.09 -19.17
CA GLY A 237 4.00 13.98 -18.44
C GLY A 237 4.23 14.02 -16.92
N TYR A 238 4.87 15.07 -16.42
CA TYR A 238 5.16 15.25 -14.99
C TYR A 238 4.31 16.35 -14.37
N GLY A 239 4.05 16.20 -13.08
CA GLY A 239 3.35 17.17 -12.26
C GLY A 239 3.92 17.22 -10.84
N VAL A 240 3.30 18.05 -9.99
CA VAL A 240 3.64 18.16 -8.57
C VAL A 240 2.43 17.95 -7.68
N VAL A 241 2.64 17.33 -6.54
CA VAL A 241 1.61 17.11 -5.52
C VAL A 241 2.15 17.45 -4.14
N SER A 242 1.39 18.21 -3.34
CA SER A 242 1.85 18.62 -2.01
C SER A 242 1.96 17.43 -1.04
N TYR A 243 2.87 17.54 -0.06
CA TYR A 243 2.96 16.54 1.02
C TYR A 243 1.65 16.43 1.79
N ALA A 244 0.95 17.53 1.98
CA ALA A 244 -0.36 17.53 2.65
C ALA A 244 -1.39 16.69 1.89
N TYR A 245 -1.43 16.79 0.56
CA TYR A 245 -2.35 16.01 -0.28
C TYR A 245 -2.01 14.51 -0.23
N VAL A 246 -0.74 14.16 -0.44
CA VAL A 246 -0.27 12.76 -0.36
C VAL A 246 -0.56 12.17 1.02
N ARG A 247 -0.29 12.92 2.09
CA ARG A 247 -0.62 12.50 3.45
C ARG A 247 -2.11 12.19 3.62
N ALA A 248 -2.97 13.06 3.11
CA ALA A 248 -4.42 12.92 3.27
C ALA A 248 -5.02 11.77 2.46
N TYR A 249 -4.51 11.54 1.25
CA TYR A 249 -5.22 10.75 0.24
C TYR A 249 -4.45 9.57 -0.36
N ALA A 250 -3.18 9.34 -0.04
CA ALA A 250 -2.48 8.15 -0.50
C ALA A 250 -3.08 6.88 0.12
N ASN A 251 -3.32 5.87 -0.71
CA ASN A 251 -3.94 4.60 -0.33
C ASN A 251 -2.91 3.49 -0.16
N ASP A 252 -1.93 3.41 -1.05
CA ASP A 252 -0.83 2.46 -1.03
C ASP A 252 0.43 3.06 -1.67
N ALA A 253 1.59 2.50 -1.33
CA ALA A 253 2.84 2.91 -1.91
C ALA A 253 3.87 1.77 -1.90
N ILE A 254 4.51 1.55 -3.06
CA ILE A 254 5.58 0.57 -3.24
C ILE A 254 6.74 1.16 -4.03
N TRP A 255 7.93 0.59 -3.82
CA TRP A 255 9.04 0.71 -4.74
C TRP A 255 9.62 -0.67 -5.07
N LEU A 256 10.30 -0.75 -6.18
CA LEU A 256 10.91 -1.98 -6.67
C LEU A 256 12.42 -1.91 -6.55
N LYS A 257 13.04 -3.07 -6.40
CA LYS A 257 14.47 -3.26 -6.53
C LYS A 257 14.74 -4.55 -7.30
N GLU A 258 15.69 -4.53 -8.19
CA GLU A 258 16.15 -5.77 -8.82
C GLU A 258 16.75 -6.71 -7.77
N GLY A 259 16.33 -7.95 -7.79
CA GLY A 259 16.75 -8.98 -6.84
C GLY A 259 15.71 -10.09 -6.72
N PRO A 260 15.99 -11.17 -5.97
CA PRO A 260 14.99 -12.21 -5.78
C PRO A 260 13.75 -11.66 -5.11
N PRO A 261 12.55 -12.15 -5.48
CA PRO A 261 11.31 -11.75 -4.85
C PRO A 261 11.35 -11.92 -3.33
N ASN A 262 10.55 -11.13 -2.64
CA ASN A 262 10.33 -11.36 -1.22
C ASN A 262 9.82 -12.78 -1.03
N ALA A 263 10.36 -13.50 -0.05
CA ALA A 263 9.74 -14.72 0.42
C ALA A 263 8.28 -14.42 0.81
N GLU A 264 7.33 -15.26 0.41
CA GLU A 264 5.98 -15.15 0.93
C GLU A 264 6.07 -15.33 2.45
N GLU A 265 5.65 -14.29 3.20
CA GLU A 265 5.57 -14.40 4.66
C GLU A 265 4.54 -15.49 4.98
N PRO A 266 4.89 -16.53 5.73
CA PRO A 266 3.91 -17.55 6.12
C PRO A 266 2.78 -16.87 6.90
N VAL A 267 1.58 -16.96 6.35
CA VAL A 267 0.37 -16.34 6.90
C VAL A 267 -0.55 -17.43 7.41
N THR A 268 -0.91 -17.36 8.69
CA THR A 268 -2.07 -18.09 9.21
C THR A 268 -3.29 -17.22 9.03
N ARG A 269 -4.19 -17.60 8.11
CA ARG A 269 -5.39 -16.84 7.78
C ARG A 269 -6.63 -17.47 8.38
N PHE A 270 -7.46 -16.61 8.97
CA PHE A 270 -8.81 -16.94 9.43
C PHE A 270 -9.81 -16.14 8.60
N GLU A 271 -10.61 -16.84 7.81
CA GLU A 271 -11.68 -16.23 7.03
C GLU A 271 -12.77 -15.72 8.01
N ALA A 272 -13.04 -14.41 7.98
CA ALA A 272 -13.91 -13.79 8.99
C ALA A 272 -15.32 -14.38 9.01
N GLU A 273 -15.86 -14.74 7.85
CA GLU A 273 -17.17 -15.37 7.71
C GLU A 273 -17.24 -16.80 8.28
N ARG A 274 -16.08 -17.42 8.56
CA ARG A 274 -15.98 -18.76 9.19
C ARG A 274 -15.60 -18.70 10.66
N MET A 275 -15.21 -17.54 11.17
CA MET A 275 -14.90 -17.38 12.59
C MET A 275 -16.16 -17.48 13.44
N SER A 276 -16.04 -18.07 14.63
CA SER A 276 -17.17 -18.17 15.58
C SER A 276 -17.50 -16.79 16.15
N VAL A 277 -18.72 -16.32 15.97
CA VAL A 277 -19.25 -15.13 16.65
C VAL A 277 -19.65 -15.52 18.06
N VAL A 278 -18.86 -15.13 19.07
CA VAL A 278 -19.05 -15.52 20.48
C VAL A 278 -19.82 -14.48 21.30
N ALA A 279 -19.91 -13.24 20.84
CA ALA A 279 -20.76 -12.22 21.46
C ALA A 279 -21.20 -11.17 20.42
N ARG A 280 -22.40 -10.61 20.62
CA ARG A 280 -23.00 -9.55 19.80
C ARG A 280 -23.70 -8.54 20.69
N GLU A 281 -23.53 -7.27 20.38
CA GLU A 281 -24.24 -6.18 21.06
C GLU A 281 -24.65 -5.13 20.04
N GLY A 282 -25.95 -5.05 19.76
CA GLY A 282 -26.53 -4.09 18.80
C GLY A 282 -26.13 -4.34 17.34
N VAL A 283 -25.76 -5.57 16.97
CA VAL A 283 -25.40 -5.96 15.59
C VAL A 283 -26.16 -7.18 15.12
N GLU A 284 -26.36 -7.24 13.79
CA GLU A 284 -26.68 -8.45 13.06
C GLU A 284 -25.49 -8.83 12.19
N THR A 285 -25.23 -10.14 12.03
CA THR A 285 -24.12 -10.64 11.23
C THR A 285 -24.61 -11.61 10.17
N SER A 286 -24.06 -11.50 8.97
CA SER A 286 -24.34 -12.45 7.88
C SER A 286 -23.10 -12.68 7.03
N VAL A 287 -23.04 -13.82 6.36
CA VAL A 287 -22.05 -14.08 5.31
C VAL A 287 -22.54 -13.43 4.04
N GLN A 288 -21.76 -12.49 3.51
CA GLN A 288 -22.07 -11.81 2.26
C GLN A 288 -21.14 -12.28 1.15
N ALA A 289 -21.72 -12.80 0.06
CA ALA A 289 -20.97 -13.06 -1.17
C ALA A 289 -20.71 -11.74 -1.90
N MET A 290 -19.50 -11.56 -2.40
CA MET A 290 -19.07 -10.32 -3.04
C MET A 290 -19.24 -10.35 -4.56
N ASN A 291 -20.20 -11.10 -5.07
CA ASN A 291 -20.41 -11.34 -6.51
C ASN A 291 -20.68 -10.06 -7.31
N ASP A 292 -21.32 -9.07 -6.70
CA ASP A 292 -21.65 -7.80 -7.35
C ASP A 292 -20.48 -6.82 -7.41
N TRP A 293 -19.34 -7.14 -6.75
CA TRP A 293 -18.18 -6.25 -6.56
C TRP A 293 -16.84 -6.91 -6.88
N GLU A 294 -16.76 -7.79 -7.88
CA GLU A 294 -15.52 -8.52 -8.22
C GLU A 294 -14.99 -9.38 -7.05
N PRO A 295 -15.56 -10.59 -6.87
CA PRO A 295 -15.31 -11.43 -5.70
C PRO A 295 -13.83 -11.80 -5.49
N SER A 296 -13.02 -11.77 -6.54
CA SER A 296 -11.57 -12.04 -6.47
C SER A 296 -10.77 -11.02 -5.63
N LEU A 297 -11.38 -9.89 -5.28
CA LEU A 297 -10.78 -8.88 -4.39
C LEU A 297 -10.87 -9.27 -2.91
N TRP A 298 -11.73 -10.20 -2.57
CA TRP A 298 -11.93 -10.71 -1.20
C TRP A 298 -11.46 -12.16 -1.10
N SER A 299 -10.98 -12.52 0.08
CA SER A 299 -10.62 -13.91 0.38
C SER A 299 -11.86 -14.80 0.23
N GLN A 300 -11.75 -15.89 -0.50
CA GLN A 300 -12.88 -16.79 -0.82
C GLN A 300 -14.10 -16.09 -1.48
N GLY A 301 -13.97 -14.84 -1.95
CA GLY A 301 -15.04 -14.06 -2.56
C GLY A 301 -16.19 -13.70 -1.62
N LYS A 302 -15.95 -13.64 -0.32
CA LYS A 302 -16.94 -13.42 0.73
C LYS A 302 -16.40 -12.49 1.80
N GLN A 303 -17.32 -12.06 2.68
CA GLN A 303 -16.99 -11.35 3.90
C GLN A 303 -17.99 -11.67 5.01
N LEU A 304 -17.60 -11.43 6.25
CA LEU A 304 -18.54 -11.26 7.36
C LEU A 304 -19.09 -9.84 7.32
N TYR A 305 -20.33 -9.68 6.87
CA TYR A 305 -21.04 -8.41 6.96
C TYR A 305 -21.62 -8.22 8.36
N VAL A 306 -21.43 -7.04 8.93
CA VAL A 306 -21.93 -6.65 10.25
C VAL A 306 -22.80 -5.40 10.09
N ALA A 307 -24.11 -5.60 10.16
CA ALA A 307 -25.08 -4.50 10.24
C ALA A 307 -25.01 -3.90 11.65
N ALA A 308 -24.52 -2.68 11.76
CA ALA A 308 -24.21 -2.03 13.03
C ALA A 308 -24.87 -0.67 13.19
N LYS A 309 -25.05 -0.25 14.44
CA LYS A 309 -25.32 1.11 14.86
C LYS A 309 -24.10 1.65 15.60
N ARG A 310 -24.12 2.93 15.93
CA ARG A 310 -23.05 3.51 16.74
C ARG A 310 -22.92 2.77 18.08
N ASN A 311 -21.68 2.49 18.48
CA ASN A 311 -21.30 1.76 19.71
C ASN A 311 -21.75 0.28 19.75
N SER A 312 -22.12 -0.29 18.61
CA SER A 312 -22.39 -1.72 18.48
C SER A 312 -21.10 -2.53 18.42
N THR A 313 -21.13 -3.79 18.88
CA THR A 313 -19.93 -4.64 18.92
C THR A 313 -20.21 -6.06 18.44
N VAL A 314 -19.19 -6.68 17.83
CA VAL A 314 -19.12 -8.12 17.59
C VAL A 314 -17.81 -8.66 18.16
N VAL A 315 -17.83 -9.88 18.68
CA VAL A 315 -16.64 -10.59 19.15
C VAL A 315 -16.49 -11.89 18.36
N LEU A 316 -15.36 -12.01 17.69
CA LEU A 316 -14.96 -13.19 16.92
C LEU A 316 -13.91 -13.99 17.69
N ARG A 317 -13.99 -15.32 17.62
CA ARG A 317 -13.02 -16.25 18.19
C ARG A 317 -12.15 -16.86 17.09
N PHE A 318 -10.86 -16.98 17.37
CA PHE A 318 -9.90 -17.73 16.57
C PHE A 318 -8.91 -18.47 17.48
N ASP A 319 -8.24 -19.49 16.95
CA ASP A 319 -7.33 -20.33 17.70
C ASP A 319 -5.92 -20.28 17.12
N VAL A 320 -4.94 -19.88 17.93
CA VAL A 320 -3.53 -19.84 17.55
C VAL A 320 -2.90 -21.22 17.81
N GLY A 321 -2.41 -21.86 16.76
CA GLY A 321 -1.85 -23.22 16.87
C GLY A 321 -0.50 -23.28 17.59
N GLN A 322 0.33 -22.25 17.49
CA GLN A 322 1.65 -22.18 18.13
C GLN A 322 1.86 -20.82 18.77
N PRO A 323 2.38 -20.77 20.01
CA PRO A 323 2.69 -19.50 20.65
C PRO A 323 3.81 -18.79 19.91
N GLY A 324 3.83 -17.46 19.96
CA GLY A 324 4.88 -16.68 19.34
C GLY A 324 4.50 -15.23 19.14
N ARG A 325 5.44 -14.51 18.54
CA ARG A 325 5.27 -13.11 18.17
C ARG A 325 4.68 -13.03 16.77
N TYR A 326 3.55 -12.33 16.64
CA TYR A 326 2.81 -12.22 15.40
C TYR A 326 2.52 -10.76 15.06
N ARG A 327 2.79 -10.37 13.82
CA ARG A 327 2.19 -9.18 13.23
C ARG A 327 0.75 -9.54 12.84
N VAL A 328 -0.21 -8.81 13.42
CA VAL A 328 -1.65 -9.08 13.29
C VAL A 328 -2.27 -8.02 12.40
N ARG A 329 -3.06 -8.42 11.43
CA ARG A 329 -3.84 -7.51 10.58
C ARG A 329 -5.21 -8.09 10.26
N VAL A 330 -6.18 -7.20 10.05
CA VAL A 330 -7.50 -7.55 9.55
C VAL A 330 -7.62 -7.04 8.12
N LEU A 331 -8.12 -7.85 7.22
CA LEU A 331 -8.57 -7.41 5.91
C LEU A 331 -10.05 -7.01 6.03
N GLY A 332 -10.38 -5.81 5.60
CA GLY A 332 -11.72 -5.27 5.71
C GLY A 332 -12.29 -4.81 4.37
N THR A 333 -13.55 -4.43 4.39
CA THR A 333 -14.26 -3.79 3.28
C THR A 333 -14.54 -2.34 3.62
N ALA A 334 -14.47 -1.46 2.63
CA ALA A 334 -14.97 -0.10 2.69
C ALA A 334 -16.20 0.04 1.77
N ALA A 335 -17.20 0.83 2.22
CA ALA A 335 -18.45 1.01 1.49
C ALA A 335 -19.11 2.38 1.81
N PRO A 336 -20.11 2.82 1.01
CA PRO A 336 -20.77 4.12 1.23
C PRO A 336 -21.56 4.23 2.54
N ASP A 337 -21.92 3.12 3.16
CA ASP A 337 -22.69 3.05 4.41
C ASP A 337 -21.89 2.45 5.58
N TYR A 338 -20.55 2.38 5.44
CA TYR A 338 -19.71 1.84 6.49
C TYR A 338 -19.19 2.91 7.44
N GLY A 339 -19.00 2.48 8.69
CA GLY A 339 -18.57 3.34 9.80
C GLY A 339 -17.09 3.24 10.11
N THR A 340 -16.70 3.99 11.13
CA THR A 340 -15.39 3.91 11.77
C THR A 340 -15.39 2.82 12.83
N ILE A 341 -14.44 1.89 12.77
CA ILE A 341 -14.31 0.79 13.72
C ILE A 341 -13.09 0.94 14.63
N HIS A 342 -13.20 0.37 15.81
CA HIS A 342 -12.10 0.19 16.77
C HIS A 342 -11.97 -1.28 17.11
N ILE A 343 -10.75 -1.80 17.17
CA ILE A 343 -10.47 -3.22 17.35
C ILE A 343 -9.76 -3.45 18.69
N ARG A 344 -10.13 -4.54 19.37
CA ARG A 344 -9.46 -5.05 20.56
C ARG A 344 -9.11 -6.52 20.37
N LEU A 345 -7.90 -6.88 20.76
CA LEU A 345 -7.41 -8.25 20.80
C LEU A 345 -7.26 -8.65 22.27
N ASP A 346 -7.97 -9.71 22.69
CA ASP A 346 -8.02 -10.19 24.08
C ASP A 346 -8.30 -9.08 25.11
N GLY A 347 -9.25 -8.20 24.74
CA GLY A 347 -9.66 -7.07 25.58
C GLY A 347 -8.74 -5.84 25.53
N ARG A 348 -7.55 -5.93 24.92
CA ARG A 348 -6.61 -4.80 24.78
C ARG A 348 -6.88 -4.05 23.46
N PRO A 349 -6.94 -2.72 23.46
CA PRO A 349 -7.07 -1.96 22.20
C PRO A 349 -5.81 -2.17 21.34
N VAL A 350 -6.02 -2.39 20.04
CA VAL A 350 -4.95 -2.65 19.06
C VAL A 350 -5.18 -1.84 17.79
N GLY A 351 -4.13 -1.26 17.26
CA GLY A 351 -4.20 -0.37 16.11
C GLY A 351 -4.96 0.95 16.39
N PRO A 352 -5.05 1.82 15.39
CA PRO A 352 -5.88 3.04 15.46
C PRO A 352 -7.36 2.71 15.24
N SER A 353 -8.23 3.73 15.29
CA SER A 353 -9.56 3.63 14.69
C SER A 353 -9.44 3.63 13.17
N PHE A 354 -10.22 2.79 12.50
CA PHE A 354 -10.21 2.65 11.04
C PHE A 354 -11.53 3.15 10.47
N ASP A 355 -11.47 4.17 9.65
CA ASP A 355 -12.61 4.62 8.86
C ASP A 355 -12.78 3.71 7.64
N LEU A 356 -13.96 3.12 7.50
CA LEU A 356 -14.29 2.20 6.42
C LEU A 356 -15.23 2.83 5.38
N TYR A 357 -15.41 4.15 5.43
CA TYR A 357 -16.15 4.84 4.38
C TYR A 357 -15.38 4.85 3.06
N SER A 358 -16.10 4.56 1.99
CA SER A 358 -15.67 4.78 0.61
C SER A 358 -16.88 5.09 -0.25
N GLY A 359 -16.75 5.93 -1.27
CA GLY A 359 -17.83 6.23 -2.23
C GLY A 359 -18.31 5.01 -3.05
N ARG A 360 -17.64 3.89 -2.94
CA ARG A 360 -17.98 2.59 -3.58
C ARG A 360 -17.57 1.43 -2.66
N VAL A 361 -18.16 0.26 -2.90
CA VAL A 361 -17.70 -0.97 -2.24
C VAL A 361 -16.36 -1.40 -2.80
N CYS A 362 -15.37 -1.51 -1.92
CA CYS A 362 -14.01 -1.95 -2.28
C CYS A 362 -13.32 -2.55 -1.05
N PRO A 363 -12.23 -3.33 -1.21
CA PRO A 363 -11.40 -3.69 -0.06
C PRO A 363 -10.90 -2.44 0.68
N ALA A 364 -11.03 -2.42 2.00
CA ALA A 364 -10.42 -1.38 2.83
C ALA A 364 -8.90 -1.58 2.98
N GLY A 365 -8.42 -2.72 2.53
CA GLY A 365 -7.03 -3.12 2.63
C GLY A 365 -6.66 -3.71 3.99
N SER A 366 -5.39 -3.60 4.32
CA SER A 366 -4.81 -4.15 5.54
C SER A 366 -4.99 -3.17 6.71
N LEU A 367 -5.83 -3.54 7.67
CA LEU A 367 -6.00 -2.83 8.93
C LEU A 367 -4.93 -3.36 9.91
N GLU A 368 -3.79 -2.69 9.99
CA GLU A 368 -2.66 -3.15 10.78
C GLU A 368 -2.93 -2.96 12.29
N LEU A 369 -2.87 -4.05 13.03
CA LEU A 369 -3.13 -4.06 14.46
C LEU A 369 -1.85 -4.05 15.30
N GLY A 370 -0.67 -4.14 14.67
CA GLY A 370 0.62 -4.17 15.32
C GLY A 370 1.15 -5.59 15.55
N THR A 371 2.21 -5.68 16.33
CA THR A 371 2.87 -6.96 16.67
C THR A 371 2.55 -7.34 18.13
N HIS A 372 2.13 -8.59 18.32
CA HIS A 372 1.64 -9.11 19.59
C HIS A 372 2.24 -10.48 19.90
N GLU A 373 2.53 -10.73 21.18
CA GLU A 373 2.79 -12.07 21.71
C GLU A 373 1.45 -12.78 21.89
N LEU A 374 1.23 -13.87 21.17
CA LEU A 374 0.04 -14.70 21.27
C LEU A 374 0.40 -16.07 21.83
N ALA A 375 -0.34 -16.52 22.84
CA ALA A 375 -0.24 -17.88 23.35
C ALA A 375 -0.85 -18.88 22.35
N ALA A 376 -0.60 -20.17 22.52
CA ALA A 376 -1.40 -21.18 21.83
C ALA A 376 -2.80 -21.25 22.46
N GLY A 377 -3.83 -21.45 21.63
CA GLY A 377 -5.22 -21.59 22.06
C GLY A 377 -6.13 -20.45 21.63
N GLU A 378 -7.24 -20.29 22.35
CA GLU A 378 -8.32 -19.36 22.02
C GLU A 378 -7.91 -17.90 22.23
N HIS A 379 -8.21 -17.08 21.21
CA HIS A 379 -8.10 -15.62 21.22
C HIS A 379 -9.39 -14.97 20.76
N ARG A 380 -9.60 -13.71 21.15
CA ARG A 380 -10.83 -12.95 20.85
C ARG A 380 -10.53 -11.62 20.19
N LEU A 381 -11.11 -11.42 19.03
CA LEU A 381 -11.10 -10.17 18.29
C LEU A 381 -12.45 -9.46 18.49
N ARG A 382 -12.48 -8.37 19.24
CA ARG A 382 -13.66 -7.52 19.42
C ARG A 382 -13.58 -6.35 18.46
N VAL A 383 -14.60 -6.16 17.63
CA VAL A 383 -14.73 -5.05 16.72
C VAL A 383 -15.94 -4.21 17.13
N ALA A 384 -15.73 -2.91 17.32
CA ALA A 384 -16.75 -1.95 17.72
C ALA A 384 -16.90 -0.87 16.66
N SER A 385 -18.13 -0.54 16.27
CA SER A 385 -18.44 0.64 15.45
C SER A 385 -18.51 1.85 16.36
N VAL A 386 -17.57 2.81 16.22
CA VAL A 386 -17.41 3.94 17.16
C VAL A 386 -17.83 5.29 16.57
N GLY A 387 -17.92 5.39 15.24
CA GLY A 387 -18.21 6.61 14.52
C GLY A 387 -18.49 6.34 13.05
N LYS A 388 -18.53 7.42 12.27
CA LYS A 388 -18.58 7.37 10.81
C LYS A 388 -18.09 8.67 10.19
N ASP A 389 -17.61 8.62 8.95
CA ASP A 389 -17.38 9.79 8.12
C ASP A 389 -18.71 10.55 7.90
N SER A 390 -18.64 11.86 7.74
CA SER A 390 -19.82 12.73 7.50
C SER A 390 -20.56 12.36 6.22
N ALA A 391 -19.87 11.82 5.21
CA ALA A 391 -20.44 11.37 3.94
C ALA A 391 -21.02 9.95 4.01
N SER A 392 -20.73 9.19 5.08
CA SER A 392 -21.21 7.83 5.22
C SER A 392 -22.70 7.74 5.53
N GLY A 393 -23.42 6.84 4.84
CA GLY A 393 -24.83 6.53 5.07
C GLY A 393 -25.10 5.75 6.35
N GLY A 394 -24.09 5.11 6.98
CA GLY A 394 -24.33 4.18 8.09
C GLY A 394 -23.12 3.92 9.00
N PHE A 395 -23.23 2.85 9.79
CA PHE A 395 -22.25 2.40 10.77
C PHE A 395 -21.85 0.94 10.56
N SER A 396 -22.33 0.32 9.50
CA SER A 396 -22.03 -1.08 9.16
C SER A 396 -20.54 -1.25 8.86
N PHE A 397 -20.06 -2.47 8.83
CA PHE A 397 -18.71 -2.81 8.41
C PHE A 397 -18.63 -4.24 7.87
N GLY A 398 -17.59 -4.51 7.09
CA GLY A 398 -17.29 -5.82 6.53
C GLY A 398 -15.88 -6.26 6.89
N LEU A 399 -15.77 -7.52 7.34
CA LEU A 399 -14.50 -8.17 7.65
C LEU A 399 -14.29 -9.32 6.67
N ASP A 400 -13.15 -9.30 5.97
CA ASP A 400 -12.76 -10.31 5.00
C ASP A 400 -11.98 -11.44 5.70
N ALA A 401 -10.83 -11.12 6.29
CA ALA A 401 -10.00 -12.09 6.97
C ALA A 401 -9.17 -11.48 8.12
N LEU A 402 -8.75 -12.32 9.06
CA LEU A 402 -7.70 -12.03 10.04
C LEU A 402 -6.43 -12.80 9.65
N ASP A 403 -5.33 -12.10 9.48
CA ASP A 403 -4.03 -12.67 9.18
C ASP A 403 -3.08 -12.55 10.38
N LEU A 404 -2.41 -13.66 10.70
CA LEU A 404 -1.28 -13.73 11.61
C LEU A 404 0.00 -14.02 10.81
N LEU A 405 0.95 -13.10 10.84
CA LEU A 405 2.26 -13.22 10.21
C LEU A 405 3.30 -13.38 11.32
N ARG A 406 4.04 -14.47 11.31
CA ARG A 406 5.04 -14.70 12.36
C ARG A 406 6.14 -13.63 12.26
N ALA A 407 6.33 -12.87 13.33
CA ALA A 407 7.42 -11.90 13.43
C ALA A 407 8.67 -12.58 14.01
N GLU A 408 9.83 -12.24 13.45
CA GLU A 408 11.12 -12.70 13.99
C GLU A 408 11.44 -12.09 15.35
#